data_d24c1b22fabec6056a8de02e99411abe
#
_entry.id   d24c1b22fabec6056a8de02e99411abe
#
_cell.length_a   1.000
_cell.length_b   1.000
_cell.length_c   1.000
_cell.angle_alpha   90.00
_cell.angle_beta   90.00
_cell.angle_gamma   90.00
#
_symmetry.space_group_name_H-M   'P 1'
#
loop_
_entity.id
_entity.type
_entity.pdbx_description
1 polymer ?
#
loop_
_entity_poly.entity_id
_entity_poly.type
_entity_poly.pdbx_seq_one_letter_code
_entity_poly.pdbx_strand_id
1 'polypeptide(L)'
;MLIDAIKQHGKKQIEVKQKIRITDKTKKLKYRVDTFFIFPGALQITENNFKKEEFKHNLKCYLSLSEQSPSLSGLRNELSELRLSPGQEEESDDFYRRFCLKYKTALQESSRSLMENQELSVEETEAFLQTVNKLLEEFRKIKSSQENSDHLVQLLDKLDEYLTVVTAFCLRDLSEVCIGEPRNKILSFWQEVEKYRASRFPVESIEGESKESAFLMRWSFLKKFVQSSLFLDIRYKQGAPLLTHSIYGSAAALSMLFATVVAFFYQDRYGSLSRNLFFALVIAYIFKDRFKEAL
;
A
#
# COMPACT_ATOMS: atom_id res chain seq x y z
N MET A 1 -15.09 -16.38 4.16
CA MET A 1 -14.09 -15.34 4.39
C MET A 1 -13.51 -15.57 5.77
N LEU A 2 -12.26 -15.93 5.88
CA LEU A 2 -11.62 -16.22 7.16
C LEU A 2 -10.64 -15.09 7.44
N ILE A 3 -10.74 -14.47 8.62
CA ILE A 3 -9.69 -13.61 9.15
C ILE A 3 -8.53 -14.54 9.47
N ASP A 4 -7.44 -14.42 8.73
CA ASP A 4 -6.31 -15.36 8.84
C ASP A 4 -5.41 -14.99 10.02
N ALA A 5 -5.24 -13.70 10.27
CA ALA A 5 -4.48 -13.20 11.41
C ALA A 5 -4.73 -11.72 11.69
N ILE A 6 -4.65 -11.36 12.95
CA ILE A 6 -4.52 -9.98 13.41
C ILE A 6 -3.12 -9.86 14.00
N LYS A 7 -2.31 -8.94 13.48
CA LYS A 7 -0.96 -8.68 13.97
C LYS A 7 -0.83 -7.23 14.42
N GLN A 8 -0.25 -7.05 15.59
CA GLN A 8 0.12 -5.73 16.09
C GLN A 8 1.57 -5.44 15.70
N HIS A 9 1.79 -4.32 15.00
CA HIS A 9 3.10 -3.83 14.63
C HIS A 9 3.47 -2.62 15.50
N GLY A 10 4.23 -2.89 16.56
CA GLY A 10 4.58 -1.87 17.56
C GLY A 10 3.35 -1.39 18.35
N LYS A 11 3.38 -0.12 18.80
CA LYS A 11 2.30 0.45 19.65
C LYS A 11 1.18 1.13 18.86
N LYS A 12 1.36 1.36 17.55
CA LYS A 12 0.50 2.27 16.78
C LYS A 12 -0.13 1.66 15.52
N GLN A 13 0.18 0.41 15.20
CA GLN A 13 -0.29 -0.20 13.96
C GLN A 13 -0.88 -1.58 14.21
N ILE A 14 -2.03 -1.83 13.63
CA ILE A 14 -2.70 -3.14 13.62
C ILE A 14 -2.86 -3.55 12.16
N GLU A 15 -2.41 -4.75 11.84
CA GLU A 15 -2.59 -5.37 10.54
C GLU A 15 -3.66 -6.46 10.65
N VAL A 16 -4.66 -6.39 9.79
CA VAL A 16 -5.69 -7.43 9.66
C VAL A 16 -5.48 -8.12 8.32
N LYS A 17 -5.11 -9.40 8.36
CA LYS A 17 -4.95 -10.25 7.17
C LYS A 17 -6.24 -11.00 6.89
N GLN A 18 -6.68 -10.93 5.65
CA GLN A 18 -7.85 -11.64 5.17
C GLN A 18 -7.46 -12.46 3.94
N LYS A 19 -7.77 -13.75 3.98
CA LYS A 19 -7.52 -14.66 2.88
C LYS A 19 -8.75 -14.77 2.00
N ILE A 20 -8.61 -14.45 0.74
CA ILE A 20 -9.67 -14.53 -0.26
C ILE A 20 -9.24 -15.54 -1.31
N ARG A 21 -10.04 -16.57 -1.52
CA ARG A 21 -9.79 -17.55 -2.58
C ARG A 21 -10.46 -17.05 -3.86
N ILE A 22 -9.65 -16.80 -4.88
CA ILE A 22 -10.12 -16.43 -6.23
C ILE A 22 -10.11 -17.71 -7.07
N THR A 23 -11.25 -18.01 -7.70
CA THR A 23 -11.38 -19.12 -8.65
C THR A 23 -11.34 -18.56 -10.07
N ASP A 24 -10.74 -19.28 -11.02
CA ASP A 24 -10.53 -18.86 -12.42
C ASP A 24 -11.80 -18.40 -13.16
N LYS A 25 -12.98 -18.76 -12.63
CA LYS A 25 -14.28 -18.36 -13.19
C LYS A 25 -14.75 -16.97 -12.77
N THR A 26 -14.12 -16.34 -11.78
CA THR A 26 -14.54 -15.05 -11.23
C THR A 26 -13.74 -13.90 -11.83
N LYS A 27 -14.30 -13.22 -12.86
CA LYS A 27 -13.72 -11.98 -13.42
C LYS A 27 -13.83 -10.77 -12.51
N LYS A 28 -14.71 -10.80 -11.50
CA LYS A 28 -14.97 -9.71 -10.55
C LYS A 28 -15.39 -10.28 -9.21
N LEU A 29 -14.65 -9.95 -8.15
CA LEU A 29 -15.00 -10.29 -6.79
C LEU A 29 -15.42 -9.01 -6.04
N LYS A 30 -16.61 -9.04 -5.44
CA LYS A 30 -17.07 -8.00 -4.52
C LYS A 30 -17.21 -8.61 -3.13
N TYR A 31 -16.61 -7.99 -2.15
CA TYR A 31 -16.80 -8.36 -0.75
C TYR A 31 -16.94 -7.10 0.10
N ARG A 32 -17.58 -7.26 1.24
CA ARG A 32 -17.76 -6.19 2.23
C ARG A 32 -17.06 -6.60 3.50
N VAL A 33 -16.31 -5.67 4.07
CA VAL A 33 -15.65 -5.82 5.37
C VAL A 33 -16.23 -4.78 6.29
N ASP A 34 -16.93 -5.22 7.33
CA ASP A 34 -17.42 -4.35 8.40
C ASP A 34 -16.46 -4.50 9.58
N THR A 35 -15.80 -3.42 9.96
CA THR A 35 -14.85 -3.41 11.07
C THR A 35 -15.39 -2.54 12.19
N PHE A 36 -15.53 -3.13 13.36
CA PHE A 36 -15.99 -2.43 14.56
C PHE A 36 -14.82 -2.20 15.50
N PHE A 37 -14.56 -0.93 15.82
CA PHE A 37 -13.56 -0.56 16.81
C PHE A 37 -14.27 -0.20 18.11
N ILE A 38 -13.93 -0.91 19.17
CA ILE A 38 -14.42 -0.63 20.52
C ILE A 38 -13.30 0.08 21.28
N PHE A 39 -13.49 1.35 21.57
CA PHE A 39 -12.54 2.14 22.33
C PHE A 39 -13.00 2.22 23.79
N PRO A 40 -12.09 1.94 24.76
CA PRO A 40 -12.40 2.20 26.16
C PRO A 40 -12.72 3.69 26.39
N GLY A 41 -13.75 4.00 27.18
CA GLY A 41 -14.14 5.38 27.46
C GLY A 41 -13.03 6.24 28.08
N ALA A 42 -12.06 5.60 28.78
CA ALA A 42 -10.88 6.27 29.31
C ALA A 42 -9.99 6.93 28.25
N LEU A 43 -10.07 6.52 26.98
CA LEU A 43 -9.31 7.13 25.88
C LEU A 43 -9.95 8.42 25.36
N GLN A 44 -11.16 8.75 25.81
CA GLN A 44 -11.91 9.95 25.41
C GLN A 44 -11.96 10.18 23.89
N ILE A 45 -11.99 9.09 23.12
CA ILE A 45 -12.10 9.17 21.65
C ILE A 45 -13.56 9.48 21.31
N THR A 46 -13.78 10.66 20.78
CA THR A 46 -15.08 11.17 20.34
C THR A 46 -15.01 11.60 18.89
N GLU A 47 -16.15 11.79 18.24
CA GLU A 47 -16.20 12.28 16.86
C GLU A 47 -15.53 13.66 16.68
N ASN A 48 -15.41 14.44 17.75
CA ASN A 48 -14.80 15.76 17.71
C ASN A 48 -13.27 15.71 17.69
N ASN A 49 -12.65 14.74 18.37
CA ASN A 49 -11.19 14.63 18.46
C ASN A 49 -10.57 13.55 17.55
N PHE A 50 -11.41 12.71 16.94
CA PHE A 50 -10.98 11.70 15.98
C PHE A 50 -11.90 11.72 14.75
N LYS A 51 -11.57 12.53 13.78
CA LYS A 51 -12.38 12.72 12.59
C LYS A 51 -12.31 11.50 11.66
N LYS A 52 -13.45 11.19 11.06
CA LYS A 52 -13.58 10.09 10.10
C LYS A 52 -12.60 10.21 8.92
N GLU A 53 -12.30 11.43 8.51
CA GLU A 53 -11.34 11.74 7.44
C GLU A 53 -9.91 11.37 7.83
N GLU A 54 -9.50 11.65 9.07
CA GLU A 54 -8.19 11.26 9.59
C GLU A 54 -8.01 9.75 9.65
N PHE A 55 -9.05 9.04 10.12
CA PHE A 55 -9.03 7.58 10.09
C PHE A 55 -8.86 7.03 8.67
N LYS A 56 -9.62 7.56 7.72
CA LYS A 56 -9.54 7.15 6.32
C LYS A 56 -8.16 7.42 5.72
N HIS A 57 -7.56 8.57 6.03
CA HIS A 57 -6.23 8.93 5.54
C HIS A 57 -5.13 7.97 6.06
N ASN A 58 -5.29 7.48 7.27
CA ASN A 58 -4.35 6.54 7.88
C ASN A 58 -4.60 5.07 7.53
N LEU A 59 -5.74 4.75 6.90
CA LEU A 59 -6.05 3.40 6.45
C LEU A 59 -5.24 3.06 5.21
N LYS A 60 -4.42 2.00 5.31
CA LYS A 60 -3.67 1.45 4.19
C LYS A 60 -4.21 0.08 3.84
N CYS A 61 -4.57 -0.10 2.59
CA CYS A 61 -4.98 -1.39 2.06
C CYS A 61 -3.93 -1.86 1.06
N TYR A 62 -3.50 -3.10 1.18
CA TYR A 62 -2.60 -3.71 0.22
C TYR A 62 -2.99 -5.16 -0.06
N LEU A 63 -2.64 -5.63 -1.24
CA LEU A 63 -2.80 -7.03 -1.64
C LEU A 63 -1.50 -7.76 -1.35
N SER A 64 -1.61 -8.92 -0.73
CA SER A 64 -0.54 -9.90 -0.73
C SER A 64 -0.99 -11.03 -1.65
N LEU A 65 -0.31 -11.18 -2.76
CA LEU A 65 -0.57 -12.31 -3.65
C LEU A 65 0.03 -13.55 -3.00
N SER A 66 -0.84 -14.47 -2.58
CA SER A 66 -0.43 -15.82 -2.18
C SER A 66 -0.49 -16.71 -3.43
N GLU A 67 0.37 -16.43 -4.39
CA GLU A 67 0.63 -17.40 -5.45
C GLU A 67 1.48 -18.54 -4.87
N GLN A 68 1.41 -19.70 -5.50
CA GLN A 68 2.44 -20.74 -5.32
C GLN A 68 3.77 -20.02 -5.49
N SER A 69 4.60 -20.07 -4.46
CA SER A 69 5.83 -19.30 -4.45
C SER A 69 6.64 -19.60 -5.68
N PRO A 70 7.00 -18.59 -6.44
CA PRO A 70 7.79 -18.81 -7.65
C PRO A 70 9.11 -19.45 -7.24
N SER A 71 9.52 -20.49 -7.92
CA SER A 71 10.86 -21.03 -7.73
C SER A 71 11.89 -20.00 -8.21
N LEU A 72 13.08 -19.95 -7.60
CA LEU A 72 14.16 -19.07 -8.06
C LEU A 72 14.49 -19.31 -9.54
N SER A 73 14.40 -20.55 -10.03
CA SER A 73 14.58 -20.89 -11.44
C SER A 73 13.46 -20.33 -12.34
N GLY A 74 12.22 -20.32 -11.85
CA GLY A 74 11.08 -19.72 -12.58
C GLY A 74 11.21 -18.21 -12.75
N LEU A 75 11.75 -17.51 -11.76
CA LEU A 75 12.01 -16.08 -11.83
C LEU A 75 13.05 -15.71 -12.90
N ARG A 76 13.96 -16.60 -13.20
CA ARG A 76 14.94 -16.39 -14.26
C ARG A 76 14.28 -16.35 -15.65
N ASN A 77 13.31 -17.22 -15.89
CA ASN A 77 12.56 -17.21 -17.14
C ASN A 77 11.74 -15.94 -17.28
N GLU A 78 11.11 -15.49 -16.19
CA GLU A 78 10.36 -14.23 -16.15
C GLU A 78 11.23 -13.00 -16.47
N LEU A 79 12.48 -12.97 -15.97
CA LEU A 79 13.46 -11.94 -16.33
C LEU A 79 13.88 -11.97 -17.80
N SER A 80 14.01 -13.16 -18.39
CA SER A 80 14.39 -13.29 -19.79
C SER A 80 13.27 -12.86 -20.76
N GLU A 81 12.01 -13.10 -20.40
CA GLU A 81 10.85 -12.67 -21.19
C GLU A 81 10.72 -11.15 -21.22
N LEU A 82 11.05 -10.47 -20.14
CA LEU A 82 11.07 -9.00 -20.06
C LEU A 82 12.03 -8.32 -21.01
N ARG A 83 13.17 -8.93 -21.28
CA ARG A 83 14.12 -8.41 -22.27
C ARG A 83 13.56 -8.32 -23.66
N LEU A 84 12.50 -9.09 -23.95
CA LEU A 84 11.93 -9.26 -25.27
C LEU A 84 10.72 -8.37 -25.55
N SER A 85 10.12 -7.78 -24.51
CA SER A 85 8.90 -6.96 -24.66
C SER A 85 9.05 -5.64 -23.89
N PRO A 86 9.57 -4.57 -24.51
CA PRO A 86 9.51 -3.24 -23.92
C PRO A 86 8.07 -2.76 -23.91
N GLY A 87 7.38 -2.96 -22.77
CA GLY A 87 6.03 -2.44 -22.52
C GLY A 87 6.03 -0.93 -22.22
N GLN A 88 4.83 -0.36 -22.01
CA GLN A 88 4.66 1.03 -21.57
C GLN A 88 5.39 1.26 -20.24
N GLU A 89 6.00 2.43 -20.04
CA GLU A 89 6.87 2.73 -18.90
C GLU A 89 6.24 2.45 -17.53
N GLU A 90 4.98 2.80 -17.32
CA GLU A 90 4.27 2.56 -16.04
C GLU A 90 4.03 1.08 -15.73
N GLU A 91 3.72 0.26 -16.75
CA GLU A 91 3.56 -1.19 -16.58
C GLU A 91 4.90 -1.87 -16.26
N SER A 92 5.99 -1.32 -16.78
CA SER A 92 7.35 -1.79 -16.51
C SER A 92 7.76 -1.55 -15.05
N ASP A 93 7.47 -0.38 -14.48
CA ASP A 93 7.80 -0.02 -13.10
C ASP A 93 7.16 -0.98 -12.09
N ASP A 94 5.88 -1.22 -12.22
CA ASP A 94 5.14 -2.12 -11.35
C ASP A 94 5.57 -3.57 -11.51
N PHE A 95 5.99 -3.93 -12.71
CA PHE A 95 6.50 -5.27 -12.98
C PHE A 95 7.83 -5.49 -12.22
N TYR A 96 8.81 -4.60 -12.34
CA TYR A 96 10.09 -4.73 -11.64
C TYR A 96 9.94 -4.74 -10.13
N ARG A 97 9.03 -3.93 -9.57
CA ARG A 97 8.71 -3.97 -8.14
C ARG A 97 8.09 -5.29 -7.72
N ARG A 98 7.14 -5.82 -8.50
CA ARG A 98 6.53 -7.14 -8.26
C ARG A 98 7.55 -8.27 -8.37
N PHE A 99 8.46 -8.19 -9.34
CA PHE A 99 9.58 -9.13 -9.45
C PHE A 99 10.41 -9.16 -8.15
N CYS A 100 10.77 -8.02 -7.61
CA CYS A 100 11.51 -7.93 -6.34
C CYS A 100 10.77 -8.57 -5.16
N LEU A 101 9.44 -8.46 -5.11
CA LEU A 101 8.62 -9.11 -4.09
C LEU A 101 8.59 -10.63 -4.27
N LYS A 102 8.44 -11.10 -5.49
CA LYS A 102 8.50 -12.52 -5.83
C LYS A 102 9.87 -13.10 -5.50
N TYR A 103 10.95 -12.39 -5.86
CA TYR A 103 12.32 -12.79 -5.52
C TYR A 103 12.51 -12.96 -4.01
N LYS A 104 12.08 -11.99 -3.22
CA LYS A 104 12.15 -12.08 -1.75
C LYS A 104 11.43 -13.33 -1.24
N THR A 105 10.23 -13.61 -1.73
CA THR A 105 9.42 -14.77 -1.30
C THR A 105 10.11 -16.07 -1.70
N ALA A 106 10.55 -16.18 -2.95
CA ALA A 106 11.27 -17.36 -3.45
C ALA A 106 12.58 -17.61 -2.68
N LEU A 107 13.34 -16.54 -2.40
CA LEU A 107 14.58 -16.63 -1.64
C LEU A 107 14.33 -17.12 -0.21
N GLN A 108 13.31 -16.57 0.47
CA GLN A 108 12.94 -16.97 1.83
C GLN A 108 12.45 -18.42 1.91
N GLU A 109 11.70 -18.90 0.93
CA GLU A 109 11.24 -20.28 0.90
C GLU A 109 12.36 -21.24 0.57
N SER A 110 13.20 -20.93 -0.41
CA SER A 110 14.37 -21.75 -0.73
C SER A 110 15.33 -21.83 0.46
N SER A 111 15.58 -20.72 1.16
CA SER A 111 16.42 -20.73 2.36
C SER A 111 15.78 -21.51 3.51
N ARG A 112 14.45 -21.42 3.70
CA ARG A 112 13.73 -22.20 4.71
C ARG A 112 13.82 -23.70 4.41
N SER A 113 13.61 -24.09 3.16
CA SER A 113 13.74 -25.50 2.74
C SER A 113 15.15 -26.04 3.02
N LEU A 114 16.19 -25.22 2.82
CA LEU A 114 17.55 -25.58 3.18
C LEU A 114 17.76 -25.68 4.70
N MET A 115 17.14 -24.81 5.51
CA MET A 115 17.23 -24.85 6.97
C MET A 115 16.50 -26.07 7.59
N GLU A 116 15.44 -26.54 6.95
CA GLU A 116 14.67 -27.70 7.42
C GLU A 116 15.39 -29.03 7.16
N ASN A 117 16.32 -29.06 6.20
CA ASN A 117 17.19 -30.25 5.96
C ASN A 117 18.30 -30.31 7.02
N GLN A 118 18.23 -31.29 7.90
CA GLN A 118 19.19 -31.45 9.00
C GLN A 118 20.64 -31.71 8.55
N GLU A 119 20.86 -32.21 7.33
CA GLU A 119 22.18 -32.39 6.71
C GLU A 119 22.26 -31.61 5.41
N LEU A 120 22.63 -30.33 5.52
CA LEU A 120 22.83 -29.49 4.35
C LEU A 120 24.03 -29.98 3.55
N SER A 121 23.79 -30.47 2.35
CA SER A 121 24.92 -30.89 1.49
C SER A 121 25.61 -29.63 0.91
N VAL A 122 26.93 -29.76 0.73
CA VAL A 122 27.73 -28.65 0.12
C VAL A 122 27.24 -28.37 -1.29
N GLU A 123 26.81 -29.38 -2.02
CA GLU A 123 26.33 -29.30 -3.40
C GLU A 123 25.01 -28.53 -3.49
N GLU A 124 24.04 -28.79 -2.59
CA GLU A 124 22.76 -28.02 -2.54
C GLU A 124 22.99 -26.57 -2.21
N THR A 125 23.91 -26.32 -1.27
CA THR A 125 24.30 -24.92 -0.93
C THR A 125 24.90 -24.19 -2.12
N GLU A 126 25.82 -24.81 -2.83
CA GLU A 126 26.43 -24.22 -4.03
C GLU A 126 25.41 -23.97 -5.13
N ALA A 127 24.52 -24.91 -5.40
CA ALA A 127 23.46 -24.75 -6.41
C ALA A 127 22.55 -23.59 -6.07
N PHE A 128 22.19 -23.44 -4.79
CA PHE A 128 21.41 -22.28 -4.32
C PHE A 128 22.16 -20.96 -4.52
N LEU A 129 23.41 -20.86 -4.05
CA LEU A 129 24.23 -19.66 -4.17
C LEU A 129 24.48 -19.27 -5.64
N GLN A 130 24.73 -20.26 -6.51
CA GLN A 130 24.90 -20.01 -7.95
C GLN A 130 23.60 -19.50 -8.58
N THR A 131 22.44 -20.02 -8.19
CA THR A 131 21.15 -19.58 -8.71
C THR A 131 20.85 -18.14 -8.29
N VAL A 132 21.10 -17.81 -7.01
CA VAL A 132 20.95 -16.46 -6.48
C VAL A 132 21.89 -15.48 -7.20
N ASN A 133 23.16 -15.85 -7.36
CA ASN A 133 24.14 -14.99 -8.03
C ASN A 133 23.75 -14.72 -9.49
N LYS A 134 23.35 -15.76 -10.22
CA LYS A 134 22.90 -15.62 -11.62
C LYS A 134 21.71 -14.68 -11.75
N LEU A 135 20.71 -14.77 -10.85
CA LEU A 135 19.57 -13.87 -10.85
C LEU A 135 19.96 -12.40 -10.62
N LEU A 136 20.85 -12.15 -9.66
CA LEU A 136 21.35 -10.81 -9.39
C LEU A 136 22.14 -10.26 -10.59
N GLU A 137 22.99 -11.05 -11.21
CA GLU A 137 23.73 -10.65 -12.40
C GLU A 137 22.82 -10.36 -13.60
N GLU A 138 21.82 -11.20 -13.84
CA GLU A 138 20.87 -11.01 -14.94
C GLU A 138 20.05 -9.73 -14.73
N PHE A 139 19.60 -9.45 -13.49
CA PHE A 139 18.93 -8.19 -13.15
C PHE A 139 19.84 -6.97 -13.40
N ARG A 140 21.09 -7.05 -13.00
CA ARG A 140 22.09 -5.98 -13.23
C ARG A 140 22.40 -5.75 -14.71
N LYS A 141 22.38 -6.82 -15.53
CA LYS A 141 22.53 -6.71 -16.98
C LYS A 141 21.35 -5.97 -17.65
N ILE A 142 20.13 -6.15 -17.14
CA ILE A 142 18.97 -5.38 -17.61
C ILE A 142 19.20 -3.89 -17.36
N LYS A 143 19.66 -3.53 -16.18
CA LYS A 143 19.98 -2.16 -15.82
C LYS A 143 21.02 -1.53 -16.78
N SER A 144 22.09 -2.24 -17.07
CA SER A 144 23.13 -1.75 -17.98
C SER A 144 22.67 -1.61 -19.44
N SER A 145 21.59 -2.28 -19.83
CA SER A 145 21.02 -2.16 -21.19
C SER A 145 20.00 -1.03 -21.34
N GLN A 146 19.57 -0.37 -20.25
CA GLN A 146 18.53 0.67 -20.22
C GLN A 146 19.09 2.10 -20.02
N GLU A 147 20.29 2.38 -20.51
CA GLU A 147 20.99 3.67 -20.30
C GLU A 147 20.24 4.90 -20.86
N ASN A 148 19.19 4.71 -21.68
CA ASN A 148 18.50 5.80 -22.35
C ASN A 148 17.35 6.44 -21.54
N SER A 149 16.97 5.90 -20.38
CA SER A 149 15.90 6.44 -19.52
C SER A 149 16.39 6.67 -18.11
N ASP A 150 16.64 7.93 -17.76
CA ASP A 150 17.09 8.33 -16.41
C ASP A 150 16.15 7.84 -15.32
N HIS A 151 14.83 7.86 -15.56
CA HIS A 151 13.83 7.38 -14.63
C HIS A 151 13.98 5.87 -14.35
N LEU A 152 14.11 5.08 -15.41
CA LEU A 152 14.21 3.63 -15.30
C LEU A 152 15.54 3.21 -14.64
N VAL A 153 16.63 3.92 -14.93
CA VAL A 153 17.92 3.68 -14.29
C VAL A 153 17.83 3.94 -12.78
N GLN A 154 17.21 5.05 -12.36
CA GLN A 154 17.02 5.36 -10.93
C GLN A 154 16.09 4.35 -10.24
N LEU A 155 15.05 3.87 -10.92
CA LEU A 155 14.19 2.81 -10.42
C LEU A 155 14.99 1.53 -10.19
N LEU A 156 15.71 1.07 -11.22
CA LEU A 156 16.49 -0.16 -11.17
C LEU A 156 17.62 -0.09 -10.16
N ASP A 157 18.22 1.10 -9.92
CA ASP A 157 19.19 1.31 -8.84
C ASP A 157 18.60 1.03 -7.46
N LYS A 158 17.41 1.56 -7.17
CA LYS A 158 16.72 1.32 -5.89
C LYS A 158 16.32 -0.15 -5.73
N LEU A 159 15.94 -0.79 -6.82
CA LEU A 159 15.53 -2.20 -6.81
C LEU A 159 16.75 -3.13 -6.66
N ASP A 160 17.89 -2.83 -7.30
CA ASP A 160 19.15 -3.56 -7.13
C ASP A 160 19.64 -3.46 -5.67
N GLU A 161 19.58 -2.26 -5.07
CA GLU A 161 19.87 -2.07 -3.65
C GLU A 161 18.94 -2.96 -2.77
N TYR A 162 17.64 -2.94 -3.05
CA TYR A 162 16.68 -3.78 -2.32
C TYR A 162 16.99 -5.27 -2.44
N LEU A 163 17.24 -5.78 -3.64
CA LEU A 163 17.58 -7.19 -3.89
C LEU A 163 18.87 -7.57 -3.15
N THR A 164 19.88 -6.70 -3.20
CA THR A 164 21.17 -6.89 -2.54
C THR A 164 21.00 -6.99 -1.02
N VAL A 165 20.22 -6.09 -0.40
CA VAL A 165 19.97 -6.10 1.06
C VAL A 165 19.16 -7.32 1.48
N VAL A 166 18.12 -7.68 0.73
CA VAL A 166 17.31 -8.88 1.03
C VAL A 166 18.17 -10.14 0.95
N THR A 167 19.05 -10.22 -0.05
CA THR A 167 19.98 -11.35 -0.20
C THR A 167 20.96 -11.40 0.97
N ALA A 168 21.56 -10.27 1.35
CA ALA A 168 22.49 -10.22 2.47
C ALA A 168 21.85 -10.66 3.79
N PHE A 169 20.60 -10.25 4.08
CA PHE A 169 19.87 -10.71 5.27
C PHE A 169 19.60 -12.21 5.22
N CYS A 170 19.12 -12.73 4.10
CA CYS A 170 18.84 -14.14 3.94
C CYS A 170 20.11 -15.02 4.13
N LEU A 171 21.23 -14.59 3.52
CA LEU A 171 22.50 -15.31 3.64
C LEU A 171 23.05 -15.28 5.07
N ARG A 172 22.87 -14.16 5.78
CA ARG A 172 23.24 -14.04 7.18
C ARG A 172 22.42 -14.99 8.05
N ASP A 173 21.10 -14.97 7.92
CA ASP A 173 20.21 -15.85 8.67
C ASP A 173 20.55 -17.33 8.39
N LEU A 174 20.83 -17.68 7.12
CA LEU A 174 21.23 -19.02 6.73
C LEU A 174 22.59 -19.41 7.33
N SER A 175 23.55 -18.47 7.39
CA SER A 175 24.87 -18.72 7.98
C SER A 175 24.86 -18.97 9.48
N GLU A 176 23.82 -18.49 10.20
CA GLU A 176 23.67 -18.73 11.64
C GLU A 176 23.21 -20.16 11.94
N VAL A 177 22.47 -20.78 11.01
CA VAL A 177 21.94 -22.13 11.17
C VAL A 177 22.90 -23.20 10.63
N CYS A 178 23.63 -22.88 9.57
CA CYS A 178 24.56 -23.80 8.92
C CYS A 178 25.87 -24.00 9.69
N ILE A 179 26.45 -25.18 9.62
CA ILE A 179 27.73 -25.52 10.27
C ILE A 179 28.68 -26.11 9.22
N GLY A 180 29.98 -25.92 9.42
CA GLY A 180 31.03 -26.55 8.58
C GLY A 180 31.27 -25.83 7.24
N GLU A 181 31.55 -26.60 6.20
CA GLU A 181 31.91 -26.11 4.88
C GLU A 181 30.80 -25.33 4.19
N PRO A 182 29.52 -25.76 4.25
CA PRO A 182 28.40 -24.93 3.71
C PRO A 182 28.37 -23.54 4.28
N ARG A 183 28.58 -23.37 5.60
CA ARG A 183 28.64 -22.08 6.26
C ARG A 183 29.73 -21.19 5.68
N ASN A 184 30.92 -21.73 5.44
CA ASN A 184 32.05 -20.95 4.91
C ASN A 184 31.74 -20.43 3.50
N LYS A 185 31.08 -21.22 2.67
CA LYS A 185 30.64 -20.80 1.33
C LYS A 185 29.57 -19.74 1.38
N ILE A 186 28.61 -19.84 2.27
CA ILE A 186 27.57 -18.82 2.48
C ILE A 186 28.22 -17.53 2.97
N LEU A 187 29.15 -17.58 3.92
CA LEU A 187 29.83 -16.39 4.44
C LEU A 187 30.71 -15.72 3.39
N SER A 188 31.42 -16.46 2.54
CA SER A 188 32.20 -15.88 1.46
C SER A 188 31.31 -15.13 0.46
N PHE A 189 30.21 -15.73 0.05
CA PHE A 189 29.25 -15.07 -0.83
C PHE A 189 28.54 -13.87 -0.17
N TRP A 190 28.22 -13.97 1.12
CA TRP A 190 27.69 -12.86 1.89
C TRP A 190 28.67 -11.68 1.90
N GLN A 191 29.98 -11.93 2.08
CA GLN A 191 31.00 -10.87 2.02
C GLN A 191 31.09 -10.23 0.64
N GLU A 192 30.93 -10.98 -0.45
CA GLU A 192 30.89 -10.44 -1.81
C GLU A 192 29.66 -9.52 -2.00
N VAL A 193 28.49 -9.95 -1.56
CA VAL A 193 27.24 -9.18 -1.61
C VAL A 193 27.37 -7.89 -0.79
N GLU A 194 27.91 -7.97 0.42
CA GLU A 194 28.14 -6.79 1.27
C GLU A 194 29.18 -5.82 0.70
N LYS A 195 30.26 -6.35 0.13
CA LYS A 195 31.26 -5.53 -0.58
C LYS A 195 30.65 -4.79 -1.75
N TYR A 196 29.82 -5.46 -2.54
CA TYR A 196 29.08 -4.82 -3.63
C TYR A 196 28.14 -3.74 -3.10
N ARG A 197 27.36 -4.02 -2.06
CA ARG A 197 26.47 -3.07 -1.41
C ARG A 197 27.22 -1.84 -0.93
N ALA A 198 28.31 -2.03 -0.22
CA ALA A 198 29.10 -0.93 0.36
C ALA A 198 29.74 -0.04 -0.72
N SER A 199 30.16 -0.63 -1.84
CA SER A 199 30.78 0.11 -2.94
C SER A 199 29.75 0.85 -3.81
N ARG A 200 28.58 0.24 -4.05
CA ARG A 200 27.58 0.79 -4.98
C ARG A 200 26.54 1.66 -4.29
N PHE A 201 26.19 1.34 -3.05
CA PHE A 201 25.14 2.00 -2.28
C PHE A 201 25.67 2.43 -0.90
N PRO A 202 26.64 3.35 -0.86
CA PRO A 202 27.16 3.85 0.40
C PRO A 202 26.04 4.54 1.18
N VAL A 203 25.95 4.25 2.47
CA VAL A 203 25.02 4.92 3.37
C VAL A 203 25.76 6.09 4.02
N GLU A 204 25.40 7.29 3.60
CA GLU A 204 25.88 8.53 4.22
C GLU A 204 25.09 8.78 5.50
N SER A 205 25.80 8.96 6.61
CA SER A 205 25.19 9.40 7.87
C SER A 205 25.22 10.92 7.93
N ILE A 206 24.09 11.51 8.27
CA ILE A 206 24.00 12.95 8.58
C ILE A 206 24.72 13.19 9.91
N GLU A 207 25.33 14.36 10.07
CA GLU A 207 26.03 14.73 11.32
C GLU A 207 25.11 14.50 12.54
N GLY A 208 25.57 13.63 13.46
CA GLY A 208 24.84 13.25 14.68
C GLY A 208 24.03 11.96 14.61
N GLU A 209 23.90 11.31 13.44
CA GLU A 209 23.25 10.00 13.32
C GLU A 209 24.25 8.84 13.24
N SER A 210 23.90 7.71 13.87
CA SER A 210 24.70 6.49 13.68
C SER A 210 24.47 5.89 12.28
N LYS A 211 25.50 5.25 11.73
CA LYS A 211 25.39 4.56 10.43
C LYS A 211 24.29 3.51 10.41
N GLU A 212 24.04 2.87 11.55
CA GLU A 212 22.97 1.90 11.71
C GLU A 212 21.59 2.53 11.58
N SER A 213 21.37 3.71 12.15
CA SER A 213 20.12 4.45 12.05
C SER A 213 19.85 4.88 10.60
N ALA A 214 20.85 5.40 9.93
CA ALA A 214 20.77 5.78 8.53
C ALA A 214 20.46 4.57 7.62
N PHE A 215 21.09 3.43 7.88
CA PHE A 215 20.81 2.19 7.16
C PHE A 215 19.36 1.69 7.40
N LEU A 216 18.88 1.70 8.65
CA LEU A 216 17.50 1.29 8.98
C LEU A 216 16.46 2.20 8.30
N MET A 217 16.73 3.50 8.25
CA MET A 217 15.88 4.46 7.57
C MET A 217 15.85 4.16 6.05
N ARG A 218 17.03 3.97 5.43
CA ARG A 218 17.16 3.61 4.02
C ARG A 218 16.45 2.31 3.70
N TRP A 219 16.64 1.27 4.50
CA TRP A 219 15.96 0.00 4.36
C TRP A 219 14.43 0.13 4.48
N SER A 220 13.96 0.93 5.44
CA SER A 220 12.52 1.20 5.59
C SER A 220 11.91 1.88 4.37
N PHE A 221 12.66 2.80 3.75
CA PHE A 221 12.28 3.46 2.50
C PHE A 221 12.21 2.46 1.34
N LEU A 222 13.27 1.69 1.10
CA LEU A 222 13.34 0.68 0.03
C LEU A 222 12.20 -0.34 0.13
N LYS A 223 11.94 -0.82 1.33
CA LYS A 223 10.85 -1.75 1.60
C LYS A 223 9.49 -1.17 1.23
N LYS A 224 9.21 0.08 1.64
CA LYS A 224 7.95 0.76 1.29
C LYS A 224 7.86 1.05 -0.20
N PHE A 225 8.97 1.42 -0.82
CA PHE A 225 9.06 1.72 -2.24
C PHE A 225 8.70 0.49 -3.10
N VAL A 226 9.27 -0.67 -2.78
CA VAL A 226 8.96 -1.93 -3.49
C VAL A 226 7.53 -2.40 -3.21
N GLN A 227 7.06 -2.28 -1.96
CA GLN A 227 5.71 -2.68 -1.58
C GLN A 227 4.61 -1.76 -2.13
N SER A 228 4.94 -0.56 -2.60
CA SER A 228 3.95 0.40 -3.10
C SER A 228 3.15 -0.13 -4.30
N SER A 229 3.73 -1.04 -5.11
CA SER A 229 3.02 -1.72 -6.20
C SER A 229 1.85 -2.61 -5.74
N LEU A 230 1.82 -2.97 -4.47
CA LEU A 230 0.75 -3.77 -3.86
C LEU A 230 -0.28 -2.91 -3.14
N PHE A 231 -0.08 -1.60 -3.06
CA PHE A 231 -1.04 -0.73 -2.41
C PHE A 231 -2.26 -0.54 -3.30
N LEU A 232 -3.42 -0.70 -2.69
CA LEU A 232 -4.69 -0.43 -3.33
C LEU A 232 -5.01 1.06 -3.21
N ASP A 233 -5.43 1.65 -4.32
CA ASP A 233 -5.99 2.99 -4.32
C ASP A 233 -7.38 2.97 -3.68
N ILE A 234 -7.53 3.71 -2.58
CA ILE A 234 -8.78 3.77 -1.83
C ILE A 234 -9.65 4.87 -2.43
N ARG A 235 -10.61 4.47 -3.24
CA ARG A 235 -11.60 5.39 -3.83
C ARG A 235 -12.83 5.48 -2.95
N TYR A 236 -13.09 6.67 -2.44
CA TYR A 236 -14.30 6.95 -1.69
C TYR A 236 -15.42 7.34 -2.66
N LYS A 237 -16.50 6.55 -2.67
CA LYS A 237 -17.75 6.96 -3.30
C LYS A 237 -18.69 7.47 -2.22
N GLN A 238 -19.12 8.71 -2.35
CA GLN A 238 -20.26 9.18 -1.55
C GLN A 238 -21.47 8.31 -1.89
N GLY A 239 -22.05 7.72 -0.85
CA GLY A 239 -23.23 6.88 -0.99
C GLY A 239 -24.43 7.72 -1.48
N ALA A 240 -25.07 7.26 -2.54
CA ALA A 240 -26.33 7.78 -3.04
C ALA A 240 -26.39 9.31 -3.25
N PRO A 241 -25.57 9.89 -4.16
CA PRO A 241 -25.59 11.33 -4.41
C PRO A 241 -26.99 11.82 -4.86
N LEU A 242 -27.75 11.01 -5.59
CA LEU A 242 -29.14 11.32 -5.99
C LEU A 242 -30.08 11.47 -4.79
N LEU A 243 -29.92 10.61 -3.78
CA LEU A 243 -30.75 10.71 -2.56
C LEU A 243 -30.43 11.99 -1.79
N THR A 244 -29.16 12.33 -1.65
CA THR A 244 -28.71 13.56 -0.98
C THR A 244 -29.22 14.78 -1.72
N HIS A 245 -29.10 14.82 -3.05
CA HIS A 245 -29.65 15.91 -3.86
C HIS A 245 -31.17 16.00 -3.81
N SER A 246 -31.88 14.86 -3.74
CA SER A 246 -33.34 14.85 -3.59
C SER A 246 -33.78 15.41 -2.24
N ILE A 247 -33.07 15.07 -1.15
CA ILE A 247 -33.34 15.62 0.19
C ILE A 247 -33.16 17.15 0.19
N TYR A 248 -32.03 17.64 -0.32
CA TYR A 248 -31.78 19.08 -0.41
C TYR A 248 -32.78 19.78 -1.34
N GLY A 249 -33.15 19.14 -2.45
CA GLY A 249 -34.16 19.64 -3.37
C GLY A 249 -35.55 19.72 -2.71
N SER A 250 -35.99 18.73 -1.98
CA SER A 250 -37.24 18.70 -1.26
C SER A 250 -37.28 19.75 -0.13
N ALA A 251 -36.21 19.90 0.62
CA ALA A 251 -36.08 20.92 1.66
C ALA A 251 -36.19 22.34 1.07
N ALA A 252 -35.54 22.58 -0.06
CA ALA A 252 -35.64 23.86 -0.77
C ALA A 252 -37.07 24.13 -1.30
N ALA A 253 -37.73 23.11 -1.84
CA ALA A 253 -39.10 23.22 -2.34
C ALA A 253 -40.11 23.50 -1.21
N LEU A 254 -40.00 22.80 -0.08
CA LEU A 254 -40.85 23.04 1.09
C LEU A 254 -40.66 24.44 1.67
N SER A 255 -39.43 24.92 1.78
CA SER A 255 -39.15 26.27 2.29
C SER A 255 -39.66 27.34 1.34
N MET A 256 -39.61 27.12 0.01
CA MET A 256 -40.16 28.03 -0.98
C MET A 256 -41.70 28.06 -0.93
N LEU A 257 -42.32 26.86 -0.82
CA LEU A 257 -43.78 26.73 -0.69
C LEU A 257 -44.28 27.49 0.54
N PHE A 258 -43.62 27.31 1.69
CA PHE A 258 -43.96 28.07 2.90
C PHE A 258 -43.89 29.59 2.69
N ALA A 259 -42.82 30.10 2.14
CA ALA A 259 -42.63 31.51 1.87
C ALA A 259 -43.72 32.07 0.92
N THR A 260 -44.09 31.28 -0.09
CA THR A 260 -45.11 31.63 -1.08
C THR A 260 -46.52 31.67 -0.44
N VAL A 261 -46.87 30.66 0.37
CA VAL A 261 -48.18 30.64 1.08
C VAL A 261 -48.29 31.82 2.02
N VAL A 262 -47.27 32.14 2.78
CA VAL A 262 -47.24 33.32 3.65
C VAL A 262 -47.43 34.62 2.83
N ALA A 263 -46.72 34.74 1.71
CA ALA A 263 -46.83 35.90 0.83
C ALA A 263 -48.28 36.10 0.31
N PHE A 264 -48.91 35.03 -0.23
CA PHE A 264 -50.28 35.10 -0.73
C PHE A 264 -51.28 35.42 0.36
N PHE A 265 -51.19 34.79 1.57
CA PHE A 265 -52.07 35.03 2.67
C PHE A 265 -52.05 36.49 3.16
N TYR A 266 -50.84 37.06 3.28
CA TYR A 266 -50.70 38.45 3.71
C TYR A 266 -51.07 39.43 2.61
N GLN A 267 -50.82 39.12 1.34
CA GLN A 267 -51.23 39.94 0.20
C GLN A 267 -52.76 40.05 0.06
N ASP A 268 -53.47 38.94 0.25
CA ASP A 268 -54.95 38.91 0.20
C ASP A 268 -55.55 39.70 1.34
N ARG A 269 -54.96 39.67 2.54
CA ARG A 269 -55.51 40.29 3.73
C ARG A 269 -55.18 41.79 3.89
N TYR A 270 -54.03 42.23 3.42
CA TYR A 270 -53.52 43.57 3.63
C TYR A 270 -53.28 44.37 2.34
N GLY A 271 -53.54 43.81 1.20
CA GLY A 271 -53.34 44.40 -0.11
C GLY A 271 -51.88 44.47 -0.54
N SER A 272 -51.67 44.69 -1.84
CA SER A 272 -50.34 44.90 -2.43
C SER A 272 -49.75 46.23 -1.96
N LEU A 273 -48.45 46.20 -1.52
CA LEU A 273 -47.70 47.36 -1.03
C LEU A 273 -47.97 47.81 0.41
N SER A 274 -48.57 47.00 1.26
CA SER A 274 -48.68 47.32 2.68
C SER A 274 -47.39 47.10 3.46
N ARG A 275 -47.12 47.97 4.48
CA ARG A 275 -45.96 47.76 5.39
C ARG A 275 -45.99 46.41 6.08
N ASN A 276 -47.18 45.91 6.39
CA ASN A 276 -47.37 44.58 7.04
C ASN A 276 -46.97 43.45 6.12
N LEU A 277 -47.24 43.53 4.81
CA LEU A 277 -46.79 42.59 3.82
C LEU A 277 -45.27 42.57 3.73
N PHE A 278 -44.62 43.77 3.74
CA PHE A 278 -43.15 43.83 3.71
C PHE A 278 -42.49 43.10 4.90
N PHE A 279 -42.96 43.37 6.12
CA PHE A 279 -42.42 42.69 7.31
C PHE A 279 -42.70 41.19 7.30
N ALA A 280 -43.87 40.75 6.87
CA ALA A 280 -44.20 39.33 6.74
C ALA A 280 -43.31 38.65 5.74
N LEU A 281 -42.98 39.25 4.61
CA LEU A 281 -42.06 38.71 3.61
C LEU A 281 -40.62 38.62 4.15
N VAL A 282 -40.16 39.64 4.87
CA VAL A 282 -38.82 39.61 5.48
C VAL A 282 -38.72 38.44 6.50
N ILE A 283 -39.71 38.30 7.36
CA ILE A 283 -39.77 37.20 8.36
C ILE A 283 -39.83 35.86 7.65
N ALA A 284 -40.71 35.69 6.65
CA ALA A 284 -40.83 34.47 5.87
C ALA A 284 -39.51 34.08 5.17
N TYR A 285 -38.77 35.09 4.69
CA TYR A 285 -37.47 34.86 4.06
C TYR A 285 -36.41 34.39 5.06
N ILE A 286 -36.35 34.96 6.26
CA ILE A 286 -35.45 34.52 7.34
C ILE A 286 -35.78 33.07 7.74
N PHE A 287 -37.08 32.76 7.93
CA PHE A 287 -37.50 31.38 8.25
C PHE A 287 -37.19 30.40 7.14
N LYS A 288 -37.32 30.76 5.87
CA LYS A 288 -37.00 29.96 4.72
C LYS A 288 -35.56 29.46 4.78
N ASP A 289 -34.62 30.32 5.11
CA ASP A 289 -33.20 29.94 5.17
C ASP A 289 -32.90 29.07 6.38
N ARG A 290 -33.53 29.30 7.52
CA ARG A 290 -33.43 28.47 8.71
C ARG A 290 -34.06 27.06 8.52
N PHE A 291 -35.15 26.98 7.81
CA PHE A 291 -35.76 25.68 7.45
C PHE A 291 -34.85 24.83 6.57
N LYS A 292 -34.14 25.49 5.65
CA LYS A 292 -33.19 24.80 4.79
C LYS A 292 -31.96 24.22 5.56
N GLU A 293 -31.55 24.90 6.64
CA GLU A 293 -30.45 24.47 7.49
C GLU A 293 -30.85 23.38 8.49
N ALA A 294 -32.12 23.33 8.89
CA ALA A 294 -32.64 22.38 9.89
C ALA A 294 -33.07 21.02 9.33
N LEU A 295 -33.28 20.92 8.02
CA LEU A 295 -33.61 19.69 7.28
C LEU A 295 -32.36 19.08 6.62
#